data_7b44852a95b38ac36ce296c5df19cc33
#
_entry.id   7b44852a95b38ac36ce296c5df19cc33
#
_cell.length_a   1.000
_cell.length_b   1.000
_cell.length_c   1.000
_cell.angle_alpha   90.00
_cell.angle_beta   90.00
_cell.angle_gamma   90.00
#
_symmetry.space_group_name_H-M   'P 1'
#
loop_
_entity.id
_entity.type
_entity.pdbx_description
1 polymer ?
#
loop_
_entity_poly.entity_id
_entity_poly.type
_entity_poly.pdbx_seq_one_letter_code
_entity_poly.pdbx_strand_id
1 'polypeptide(L)'
;MDLRNVAIIAHVDHGKTTLVDRLLQQSGAYRENQRVVERAMDSNDLERERGITILAKAASVVWKDTRINIVDTPGHADFGGEVERILNMVDGALVLVDAAEGPLPQTKFVVSKALKMGLKPIVVINKVDRGDARPTQVVNEVFDLFAALDATDEQLDFPILYGSAKQGWMATSLDGSHDDGMQPLFDLVLAHVRPPQVESGPFRLLGTILEANPYLGRIVTGRITSGSARPNQPVKVLDHDGKLIETGRVTKLLAFRGLERVPVDEAEAGDIVAIAGLPNATVAMTICDPSVETPLPAQPIDPPTLAMIFRVNDSPLAGTEGDKVTGRMIRDRLLREAEGNVALRVRESDEKDSMEVAGRGELQLGILIETMRREGFELSVSRPKVLLKEDPATAETLEPIEEAVIDLDEEHSGIVVQKMAERKADMMEMKPSGGGRLRLVFHAPTRGLIGYQGELLTDTRGTAIMNRLFHAYAPHKGPIQGRRNGVLISNDKGDAVAYALWNLEDRGPMMIEPGWKVYNGMIVGEHTRGNDLIVNVLKGKKLTNIRTTSKDEAVRLTPPIRMTLEKALAYIEDDELVEVTPKSIRLRKKLLDENDRKKEERKKEAETV
;
A
#
# COMPACT_ATOMS: atom_id res chain seq x y z
N MET A 1 -27.71 22.33 -10.27
CA MET A 1 -27.43 20.98 -10.76
C MET A 1 -27.33 20.09 -9.55
N ASP A 2 -28.13 19.03 -9.47
CA ASP A 2 -28.08 18.12 -8.32
C ASP A 2 -26.74 17.42 -8.21
N LEU A 3 -26.39 16.99 -7.00
CA LEU A 3 -25.11 16.38 -6.68
C LEU A 3 -25.30 15.03 -5.98
N ARG A 4 -24.42 14.07 -6.30
CA ARG A 4 -24.22 12.82 -5.54
C ARG A 4 -22.72 12.57 -5.37
N ASN A 5 -22.30 12.23 -4.17
CA ASN A 5 -20.91 11.86 -3.89
C ASN A 5 -20.86 10.39 -3.49
N VAL A 6 -20.14 9.57 -4.22
CA VAL A 6 -20.04 8.12 -3.98
C VAL A 6 -18.60 7.65 -3.92
N ALA A 7 -18.29 6.77 -2.98
CA ALA A 7 -17.03 6.05 -2.96
C ALA A 7 -17.20 4.67 -3.61
N ILE A 8 -16.18 4.18 -4.30
CA ILE A 8 -16.14 2.81 -4.78
C ILE A 8 -15.23 1.99 -3.88
N ILE A 9 -15.80 0.99 -3.23
CA ILE A 9 -15.15 0.05 -2.33
C ILE A 9 -15.05 -1.29 -3.03
N ALA A 10 -13.84 -1.80 -3.23
CA ALA A 10 -13.63 -3.09 -3.85
C ALA A 10 -12.34 -3.72 -3.35
N HIS A 11 -12.29 -5.06 -3.38
CA HIS A 11 -11.01 -5.77 -3.27
C HIS A 11 -10.17 -5.58 -4.54
N VAL A 12 -8.86 -5.83 -4.41
CA VAL A 12 -7.95 -5.92 -5.56
C VAL A 12 -8.51 -6.91 -6.57
N ASP A 13 -8.43 -6.60 -7.84
CA ASP A 13 -8.93 -7.41 -8.96
C ASP A 13 -10.45 -7.65 -9.05
N HIS A 14 -11.29 -7.13 -8.15
CA HIS A 14 -12.75 -7.22 -8.27
C HIS A 14 -13.33 -6.36 -9.42
N GLY A 15 -12.48 -5.58 -10.11
CA GLY A 15 -12.85 -4.84 -11.32
C GLY A 15 -13.22 -3.38 -11.09
N LYS A 16 -12.76 -2.77 -9.99
CA LYS A 16 -13.00 -1.37 -9.63
C LYS A 16 -12.64 -0.40 -10.75
N THR A 17 -11.39 -0.43 -11.21
CA THR A 17 -10.90 0.45 -12.28
C THR A 17 -11.69 0.26 -13.57
N THR A 18 -11.99 -0.99 -13.93
CA THR A 18 -12.81 -1.32 -15.11
C THR A 18 -14.22 -0.74 -15.01
N LEU A 19 -14.83 -0.81 -13.81
CA LEU A 19 -16.15 -0.22 -13.58
C LEU A 19 -16.13 1.29 -13.79
N VAL A 20 -15.15 1.99 -13.18
CA VAL A 20 -15.03 3.45 -13.32
C VAL A 20 -14.79 3.85 -14.78
N ASP A 21 -13.93 3.14 -15.50
CA ASP A 21 -13.70 3.39 -16.93
C ASP A 21 -15.00 3.28 -17.74
N ARG A 22 -15.85 2.27 -17.45
CA ARG A 22 -17.15 2.11 -18.13
C ARG A 22 -18.15 3.20 -17.76
N LEU A 23 -18.18 3.61 -16.48
CA LEU A 23 -19.02 4.73 -16.05
C LEU A 23 -18.62 6.02 -16.77
N LEU A 24 -17.34 6.34 -16.85
CA LEU A 24 -16.82 7.51 -17.58
C LEU A 24 -17.15 7.43 -19.08
N GLN A 25 -17.01 6.25 -19.68
CA GLN A 25 -17.28 6.03 -21.10
C GLN A 25 -18.77 6.23 -21.43
N GLN A 26 -19.67 5.64 -20.64
CA GLN A 26 -21.11 5.62 -20.94
C GLN A 26 -21.83 6.88 -20.46
N SER A 27 -21.23 7.66 -19.55
CA SER A 27 -21.74 8.99 -19.16
C SER A 27 -21.52 10.09 -20.21
N GLY A 28 -20.82 9.80 -21.31
CA GLY A 28 -20.46 10.82 -22.32
C GLY A 28 -19.33 11.76 -21.87
N ALA A 29 -18.60 11.42 -20.81
CA ALA A 29 -17.48 12.23 -20.32
C ALA A 29 -16.30 12.30 -21.32
N TYR A 30 -16.22 11.34 -22.24
CA TYR A 30 -15.23 11.31 -23.33
C TYR A 30 -15.84 11.80 -24.65
N ARG A 31 -15.04 12.46 -25.49
CA ARG A 31 -15.43 12.80 -26.87
C ARG A 31 -15.44 11.53 -27.72
N GLU A 32 -16.36 11.42 -28.69
CA GLU A 32 -16.57 10.23 -29.54
C GLU A 32 -15.29 9.67 -30.23
N ASN A 33 -14.26 10.49 -30.41
CA ASN A 33 -12.99 10.12 -31.05
C ASN A 33 -11.79 10.02 -30.09
N GLN A 34 -12.01 10.13 -28.78
CA GLN A 34 -10.93 10.04 -27.81
C GLN A 34 -10.58 8.58 -27.53
N ARG A 35 -9.36 8.14 -27.86
CA ARG A 35 -8.88 6.81 -27.47
C ARG A 35 -8.81 6.77 -25.94
N VAL A 36 -9.71 6.01 -25.35
CA VAL A 36 -9.70 5.75 -23.90
C VAL A 36 -8.52 4.83 -23.62
N VAL A 37 -7.59 5.29 -22.81
CA VAL A 37 -6.53 4.45 -22.26
C VAL A 37 -7.21 3.54 -21.24
N GLU A 38 -7.13 2.24 -21.41
CA GLU A 38 -7.60 1.28 -20.40
C GLU A 38 -6.93 1.58 -19.05
N ARG A 39 -7.69 1.51 -17.97
CA ARG A 39 -7.27 1.91 -16.60
C ARG A 39 -6.91 3.40 -16.48
N ALA A 40 -7.78 4.25 -16.98
CA ALA A 40 -7.56 5.69 -16.99
C ALA A 40 -7.39 6.29 -15.57
N MET A 41 -7.95 5.66 -14.54
CA MET A 41 -7.75 6.05 -13.13
C MET A 41 -6.38 5.60 -12.59
N ASP A 42 -5.78 4.52 -13.09
CA ASP A 42 -4.46 4.04 -12.65
C ASP A 42 -3.36 4.80 -13.42
N SER A 43 -3.11 6.05 -13.04
CA SER A 43 -2.14 6.91 -13.74
C SER A 43 -0.68 6.61 -13.37
N ASN A 44 -0.45 5.87 -12.28
CA ASN A 44 0.88 5.47 -11.82
C ASN A 44 1.24 4.09 -12.39
N ASP A 45 2.44 3.95 -12.96
CA ASP A 45 2.93 2.67 -13.49
C ASP A 45 2.98 1.57 -12.43
N LEU A 46 3.26 1.94 -11.16
CA LEU A 46 3.23 1.00 -10.03
C LEU A 46 1.81 0.49 -9.71
N GLU A 47 0.78 1.33 -9.83
CA GLU A 47 -0.61 0.90 -9.68
C GLU A 47 -0.98 -0.11 -10.76
N ARG A 48 -0.57 0.13 -12.01
CA ARG A 48 -0.82 -0.79 -13.14
C ARG A 48 -0.10 -2.11 -13.00
N GLU A 49 1.18 -2.09 -12.59
CA GLU A 49 2.00 -3.29 -12.43
C GLU A 49 1.53 -4.17 -11.28
N ARG A 50 1.10 -3.53 -10.17
CA ARG A 50 0.68 -4.23 -8.95
C ARG A 50 -0.82 -4.54 -8.91
N GLY A 51 -1.60 -3.93 -9.81
CA GLY A 51 -3.06 -4.07 -9.85
C GLY A 51 -3.80 -3.41 -8.68
N ILE A 52 -3.15 -2.55 -7.90
CA ILE A 52 -3.71 -1.92 -6.70
C ILE A 52 -3.84 -0.40 -6.87
N THR A 53 -4.87 0.19 -6.29
CA THR A 53 -4.96 1.65 -6.14
C THR A 53 -4.09 2.08 -4.95
N ILE A 54 -3.12 2.96 -5.21
CA ILE A 54 -2.21 3.50 -4.21
C ILE A 54 -2.71 4.86 -3.71
N LEU A 55 -3.13 5.71 -4.64
CA LEU A 55 -3.61 7.07 -4.36
C LEU A 55 -5.10 7.19 -4.66
N ALA A 56 -5.81 7.82 -3.75
CA ALA A 56 -7.19 8.19 -3.96
C ALA A 56 -7.33 9.19 -5.11
N LYS A 57 -8.32 8.99 -5.96
CA LYS A 57 -8.62 9.86 -7.09
C LYS A 57 -10.10 10.18 -7.12
N ALA A 58 -10.43 11.38 -7.52
CA ALA A 58 -11.80 11.79 -7.75
C ALA A 58 -12.05 11.97 -9.25
N ALA A 59 -13.21 11.50 -9.69
CA ALA A 59 -13.74 11.70 -11.02
C ALA A 59 -15.16 12.26 -10.91
N SER A 60 -15.68 12.82 -11.98
CA SER A 60 -17.04 13.34 -11.99
C SER A 60 -17.72 13.03 -13.32
N VAL A 61 -18.92 12.49 -13.26
CA VAL A 61 -19.76 12.22 -14.42
C VAL A 61 -21.08 12.99 -14.29
N VAL A 62 -21.74 13.23 -15.42
CA VAL A 62 -23.08 13.84 -15.45
C VAL A 62 -24.05 12.80 -15.98
N TRP A 63 -25.09 12.51 -15.22
CA TRP A 63 -26.17 11.62 -15.63
C TRP A 63 -27.50 12.33 -15.44
N LYS A 64 -28.27 12.49 -16.54
CA LYS A 64 -29.44 13.36 -16.56
C LYS A 64 -29.03 14.77 -16.10
N ASP A 65 -29.73 15.35 -15.14
CA ASP A 65 -29.43 16.68 -14.57
C ASP A 65 -28.61 16.63 -13.27
N THR A 66 -28.00 15.48 -12.95
CA THR A 66 -27.26 15.28 -11.72
C THR A 66 -25.78 15.02 -12.01
N ARG A 67 -24.91 15.67 -11.26
CA ARG A 67 -23.48 15.37 -11.22
C ARG A 67 -23.22 14.30 -10.17
N ILE A 68 -22.50 13.28 -10.54
CA ILE A 68 -22.05 12.21 -9.66
C ILE A 68 -20.53 12.31 -9.53
N ASN A 69 -20.06 12.70 -8.35
CA ASN A 69 -18.65 12.63 -8.02
C ASN A 69 -18.34 11.22 -7.53
N ILE A 70 -17.34 10.60 -8.14
CA ILE A 70 -16.91 9.23 -7.86
C ILE A 70 -15.53 9.33 -7.24
N VAL A 71 -15.36 8.83 -6.02
CA VAL A 71 -14.08 8.83 -5.34
C VAL A 71 -13.58 7.38 -5.28
N ASP A 72 -12.43 7.15 -5.90
CA ASP A 72 -11.76 5.85 -5.88
C ASP A 72 -11.02 5.67 -4.54
N THR A 73 -11.25 4.53 -3.87
CA THR A 73 -10.63 4.24 -2.58
C THR A 73 -9.52 3.22 -2.72
N PRO A 74 -8.36 3.44 -2.05
CA PRO A 74 -7.36 2.40 -1.91
C PRO A 74 -7.96 1.16 -1.25
N GLY A 75 -7.61 -0.03 -1.75
CA GLY A 75 -8.13 -1.29 -1.21
C GLY A 75 -7.25 -1.90 -0.12
N HIS A 76 -5.99 -1.49 -0.01
CA HIS A 76 -5.02 -2.11 0.91
C HIS A 76 -5.02 -1.44 2.29
N ALA A 77 -4.87 -2.25 3.34
CA ALA A 77 -4.91 -1.79 4.73
C ALA A 77 -3.85 -0.74 5.09
N ASP A 78 -2.68 -0.79 4.45
CA ASP A 78 -1.60 0.20 4.65
C ASP A 78 -2.05 1.63 4.33
N PHE A 79 -3.12 1.79 3.53
CA PHE A 79 -3.74 3.07 3.16
C PHE A 79 -5.02 3.38 3.95
N GLY A 80 -5.28 2.66 5.05
CA GLY A 80 -6.52 2.76 5.82
C GLY A 80 -6.92 4.17 6.26
N GLY A 81 -5.95 5.01 6.62
CA GLY A 81 -6.24 6.41 6.98
C GLY A 81 -6.64 7.30 5.80
N GLU A 82 -6.24 6.95 4.59
CA GLU A 82 -6.72 7.63 3.39
C GLU A 82 -8.18 7.25 3.11
N VAL A 83 -8.51 5.98 3.29
CA VAL A 83 -9.86 5.46 3.13
C VAL A 83 -10.85 6.19 4.06
N GLU A 84 -10.54 6.33 5.35
CA GLU A 84 -11.42 7.02 6.30
C GLU A 84 -11.67 8.48 5.90
N ARG A 85 -10.62 9.19 5.47
CA ARG A 85 -10.76 10.58 5.00
C ARG A 85 -11.62 10.69 3.75
N ILE A 86 -11.45 9.74 2.81
CA ILE A 86 -12.24 9.71 1.58
C ILE A 86 -13.71 9.49 1.89
N LEU A 87 -14.03 8.55 2.78
CA LEU A 87 -15.39 8.25 3.18
C LEU A 87 -16.09 9.47 3.81
N ASN A 88 -15.36 10.40 4.40
CA ASN A 88 -15.92 11.66 4.91
C ASN A 88 -16.37 12.64 3.79
N MET A 89 -15.93 12.44 2.56
CA MET A 89 -16.34 13.31 1.44
C MET A 89 -17.60 12.82 0.72
N VAL A 90 -18.06 11.60 1.00
CA VAL A 90 -19.11 10.94 0.22
C VAL A 90 -20.38 10.71 1.01
N ASP A 91 -21.48 10.47 0.32
CA ASP A 91 -22.81 10.30 0.88
C ASP A 91 -23.38 8.87 0.65
N GLY A 92 -22.66 8.06 -0.13
CA GLY A 92 -22.96 6.65 -0.39
C GLY A 92 -21.74 5.85 -0.79
N ALA A 93 -21.84 4.53 -0.75
CA ALA A 93 -20.76 3.62 -1.08
C ALA A 93 -21.22 2.54 -2.07
N LEU A 94 -20.49 2.38 -3.18
CA LEU A 94 -20.62 1.25 -4.10
C LEU A 94 -19.69 0.14 -3.63
N VAL A 95 -20.23 -0.97 -3.16
CA VAL A 95 -19.48 -2.14 -2.70
C VAL A 95 -19.43 -3.15 -3.85
N LEU A 96 -18.29 -3.24 -4.52
CA LEU A 96 -18.07 -4.09 -5.67
C LEU A 96 -17.48 -5.43 -5.23
N VAL A 97 -18.16 -6.53 -5.54
CA VAL A 97 -17.78 -7.89 -5.14
C VAL A 97 -17.72 -8.80 -6.38
N ASP A 98 -16.67 -9.62 -6.48
CA ASP A 98 -16.53 -10.62 -7.52
C ASP A 98 -17.52 -11.77 -7.29
N ALA A 99 -18.27 -12.16 -8.33
CA ALA A 99 -19.30 -13.20 -8.26
C ALA A 99 -18.76 -14.61 -7.97
N ALA A 100 -17.46 -14.86 -8.16
CA ALA A 100 -16.82 -16.14 -7.86
C ALA A 100 -16.14 -16.15 -6.50
N GLU A 101 -15.44 -15.05 -6.15
CA GLU A 101 -14.60 -14.98 -4.96
C GLU A 101 -15.39 -14.57 -3.69
N GLY A 102 -16.42 -13.73 -3.86
CA GLY A 102 -17.19 -13.20 -2.73
C GLY A 102 -16.47 -12.05 -1.99
N PRO A 103 -16.99 -11.63 -0.83
CA PRO A 103 -16.42 -10.54 -0.05
C PRO A 103 -15.13 -10.98 0.65
N LEU A 104 -14.01 -10.38 0.26
CA LEU A 104 -12.69 -10.67 0.81
C LEU A 104 -12.36 -9.74 2.00
N PRO A 105 -11.39 -10.12 2.87
CA PRO A 105 -11.12 -9.40 4.12
C PRO A 105 -10.76 -7.91 4.00
N GLN A 106 -10.11 -7.48 2.92
CA GLN A 106 -9.83 -6.06 2.70
C GLN A 106 -11.12 -5.23 2.54
N THR A 107 -12.12 -5.80 1.88
CA THR A 107 -13.45 -5.20 1.76
C THR A 107 -14.10 -5.01 3.13
N LYS A 108 -13.91 -5.97 4.06
CA LYS A 108 -14.44 -5.91 5.43
C LYS A 108 -14.03 -4.63 6.17
N PHE A 109 -12.74 -4.25 6.07
CA PHE A 109 -12.25 -3.05 6.75
C PHE A 109 -12.91 -1.77 6.24
N VAL A 110 -12.88 -1.57 4.91
CA VAL A 110 -13.42 -0.35 4.28
C VAL A 110 -14.94 -0.27 4.50
N VAL A 111 -15.63 -1.40 4.34
CA VAL A 111 -17.08 -1.50 4.58
C VAL A 111 -17.43 -1.22 6.05
N SER A 112 -16.67 -1.78 7.02
CA SER A 112 -16.88 -1.49 8.44
C SER A 112 -16.82 0.01 8.74
N LYS A 113 -15.84 0.71 8.16
CA LYS A 113 -15.72 2.17 8.30
C LYS A 113 -16.89 2.90 7.64
N ALA A 114 -17.26 2.51 6.42
CA ALA A 114 -18.40 3.10 5.71
C ALA A 114 -19.72 2.95 6.48
N LEU A 115 -19.99 1.75 7.02
CA LEU A 115 -21.18 1.46 7.81
C LEU A 115 -21.21 2.27 9.12
N LYS A 116 -20.09 2.34 9.85
CA LYS A 116 -19.97 3.15 11.08
C LYS A 116 -20.17 4.65 10.84
N MET A 117 -19.85 5.14 9.66
CA MET A 117 -20.11 6.53 9.25
C MET A 117 -21.56 6.75 8.78
N GLY A 118 -22.41 5.73 8.80
CA GLY A 118 -23.80 5.81 8.39
C GLY A 118 -24.02 5.86 6.88
N LEU A 119 -23.01 5.51 6.07
CA LEU A 119 -23.16 5.45 4.62
C LEU A 119 -24.08 4.29 4.23
N LYS A 120 -24.97 4.55 3.26
CA LYS A 120 -25.85 3.52 2.69
C LYS A 120 -25.11 2.80 1.55
N PRO A 121 -24.91 1.49 1.63
CA PRO A 121 -24.23 0.73 0.60
C PRO A 121 -25.16 0.42 -0.57
N ILE A 122 -24.58 0.38 -1.78
CA ILE A 122 -25.12 -0.27 -2.97
C ILE A 122 -24.17 -1.43 -3.28
N VAL A 123 -24.68 -2.65 -3.36
CA VAL A 123 -23.87 -3.83 -3.64
C VAL A 123 -23.90 -4.13 -5.15
N VAL A 124 -22.72 -4.28 -5.74
CA VAL A 124 -22.56 -4.63 -7.15
C VAL A 124 -21.85 -5.96 -7.26
N ILE A 125 -22.54 -7.01 -7.68
CA ILE A 125 -21.99 -8.34 -7.94
C ILE A 125 -21.44 -8.34 -9.35
N ASN A 126 -20.12 -8.22 -9.47
CA ASN A 126 -19.41 -8.09 -10.73
C ASN A 126 -18.89 -9.43 -11.24
N LYS A 127 -18.58 -9.50 -12.52
CA LYS A 127 -18.03 -10.70 -13.21
C LYS A 127 -18.99 -11.89 -13.18
N VAL A 128 -20.28 -11.67 -13.27
CA VAL A 128 -21.28 -12.74 -13.34
C VAL A 128 -21.18 -13.57 -14.63
N ASP A 129 -20.41 -13.09 -15.61
CA ASP A 129 -20.06 -13.76 -16.85
C ASP A 129 -19.00 -14.87 -16.69
N ARG A 130 -18.42 -15.05 -15.52
CA ARG A 130 -17.46 -16.12 -15.24
C ARG A 130 -18.18 -17.47 -15.13
N GLY A 131 -17.54 -18.53 -15.62
CA GLY A 131 -18.08 -19.90 -15.54
C GLY A 131 -18.14 -20.48 -14.12
N ASP A 132 -17.38 -19.90 -13.18
CA ASP A 132 -17.34 -20.27 -11.76
C ASP A 132 -18.12 -19.28 -10.86
N ALA A 133 -18.89 -18.37 -11.46
CA ALA A 133 -19.70 -17.39 -10.73
C ALA A 133 -20.81 -18.07 -9.89
N ARG A 134 -20.98 -17.59 -8.65
CA ARG A 134 -21.98 -18.04 -7.67
C ARG A 134 -22.75 -16.87 -7.05
N PRO A 135 -23.37 -16.00 -7.85
CA PRO A 135 -23.84 -14.69 -7.43
C PRO A 135 -24.83 -14.75 -6.25
N THR A 136 -25.76 -15.69 -6.23
CA THR A 136 -26.73 -15.84 -5.13
C THR A 136 -26.05 -16.16 -3.79
N GLN A 137 -25.04 -17.01 -3.80
CA GLN A 137 -24.28 -17.33 -2.59
C GLN A 137 -23.46 -16.12 -2.13
N VAL A 138 -22.83 -15.39 -3.06
CA VAL A 138 -22.05 -14.18 -2.75
C VAL A 138 -22.93 -13.09 -2.12
N VAL A 139 -24.18 -12.92 -2.55
CA VAL A 139 -25.12 -12.00 -1.91
C VAL A 139 -25.35 -12.36 -0.45
N ASN A 140 -25.56 -13.65 -0.13
CA ASN A 140 -25.71 -14.11 1.25
C ASN A 140 -24.43 -13.86 2.06
N GLU A 141 -23.24 -14.11 1.49
CA GLU A 141 -21.96 -13.83 2.15
C GLU A 141 -21.77 -12.33 2.43
N VAL A 142 -22.24 -11.45 1.55
CA VAL A 142 -22.22 -9.99 1.77
C VAL A 142 -23.18 -9.60 2.87
N PHE A 143 -24.38 -10.18 2.90
CA PHE A 143 -25.36 -9.96 3.97
C PHE A 143 -24.79 -10.39 5.33
N ASP A 144 -24.22 -11.60 5.41
CA ASP A 144 -23.60 -12.13 6.63
C ASP A 144 -22.44 -11.23 7.08
N LEU A 145 -21.64 -10.72 6.14
CA LEU A 145 -20.57 -9.78 6.43
C LEU A 145 -21.11 -8.48 7.04
N PHE A 146 -22.14 -7.88 6.46
CA PHE A 146 -22.72 -6.64 6.96
C PHE A 146 -23.35 -6.83 8.35
N ALA A 147 -24.05 -7.94 8.56
CA ALA A 147 -24.59 -8.32 9.87
C ALA A 147 -23.47 -8.49 10.92
N ALA A 148 -22.35 -9.14 10.56
CA ALA A 148 -21.19 -9.30 11.44
C ALA A 148 -20.43 -7.97 11.72
N LEU A 149 -20.70 -6.93 10.95
CA LEU A 149 -20.14 -5.58 11.11
C LEU A 149 -21.10 -4.63 11.83
N ASP A 150 -22.15 -5.14 12.47
CA ASP A 150 -23.17 -4.37 13.18
C ASP A 150 -23.89 -3.33 12.28
N ALA A 151 -24.15 -3.69 11.02
CA ALA A 151 -24.93 -2.86 10.11
C ALA A 151 -26.34 -2.65 10.64
N THR A 152 -26.90 -1.45 10.45
CA THR A 152 -28.30 -1.14 10.79
C THR A 152 -29.26 -1.84 9.82
N ASP A 153 -30.53 -1.99 10.21
CA ASP A 153 -31.59 -2.58 9.36
C ASP A 153 -31.67 -1.86 7.99
N GLU A 154 -31.52 -0.52 7.98
CA GLU A 154 -31.48 0.27 6.72
C GLU A 154 -30.27 -0.03 5.86
N GLN A 155 -29.15 -0.43 6.46
CA GLN A 155 -27.92 -0.78 5.74
C GLN A 155 -27.94 -2.25 5.30
N LEU A 156 -28.70 -3.11 5.97
CA LEU A 156 -28.93 -4.50 5.56
C LEU A 156 -29.95 -4.61 4.42
N ASP A 157 -30.82 -3.62 4.25
CA ASP A 157 -31.74 -3.49 3.11
C ASP A 157 -31.06 -2.80 1.93
N PHE A 158 -29.90 -3.30 1.53
CA PHE A 158 -29.11 -2.74 0.45
C PHE A 158 -29.62 -3.18 -0.93
N PRO A 159 -29.69 -2.28 -1.91
CA PRO A 159 -29.99 -2.64 -3.29
C PRO A 159 -28.81 -3.37 -3.94
N ILE A 160 -29.13 -4.30 -4.83
CA ILE A 160 -28.16 -5.16 -5.50
C ILE A 160 -28.24 -4.97 -7.01
N LEU A 161 -27.06 -4.90 -7.65
CA LEU A 161 -26.92 -5.02 -9.10
C LEU A 161 -26.01 -6.18 -9.45
N TYR A 162 -26.30 -6.81 -10.56
CA TYR A 162 -25.53 -7.89 -11.15
C TYR A 162 -24.96 -7.43 -12.48
N GLY A 163 -23.72 -7.79 -12.81
CA GLY A 163 -23.22 -7.43 -14.12
C GLY A 163 -21.78 -7.82 -14.40
N SER A 164 -21.31 -7.34 -15.54
CA SER A 164 -19.93 -7.46 -15.98
C SER A 164 -19.39 -6.08 -16.37
N ALA A 165 -18.56 -5.49 -15.51
CA ALA A 165 -17.88 -4.25 -15.82
C ALA A 165 -17.04 -4.38 -17.10
N LYS A 166 -16.43 -5.55 -17.35
CA LYS A 166 -15.66 -5.83 -18.56
C LYS A 166 -16.52 -5.72 -19.82
N GLN A 167 -17.72 -6.29 -19.79
CA GLN A 167 -18.68 -6.24 -20.91
C GLN A 167 -19.46 -4.91 -20.95
N GLY A 168 -19.48 -4.15 -19.86
CA GLY A 168 -20.05 -2.81 -19.80
C GLY A 168 -21.53 -2.75 -19.54
N TRP A 169 -22.09 -3.68 -18.73
CA TRP A 169 -23.51 -3.71 -18.39
C TRP A 169 -23.75 -4.08 -16.91
N MET A 170 -24.88 -3.59 -16.38
CA MET A 170 -25.43 -3.90 -15.06
C MET A 170 -26.94 -4.12 -15.17
N ALA A 171 -27.48 -5.02 -14.35
CA ALA A 171 -28.90 -5.32 -14.29
C ALA A 171 -29.37 -5.51 -12.84
N THR A 172 -30.67 -5.31 -12.57
CA THR A 172 -31.26 -5.50 -11.24
C THR A 172 -31.56 -6.98 -10.92
N SER A 173 -31.48 -7.86 -11.89
CA SER A 173 -31.63 -9.31 -11.74
C SER A 173 -30.67 -10.07 -12.65
N LEU A 174 -30.40 -11.34 -12.32
CA LEU A 174 -29.51 -12.20 -13.11
C LEU A 174 -30.01 -12.46 -14.53
N ASP A 175 -31.33 -12.49 -14.71
CA ASP A 175 -32.00 -12.70 -16.02
C ASP A 175 -32.38 -11.37 -16.69
N GLY A 176 -31.87 -10.23 -16.17
CA GLY A 176 -32.17 -8.91 -16.70
C GLY A 176 -31.57 -8.64 -18.07
N SER A 177 -32.15 -7.65 -18.81
CA SER A 177 -31.56 -7.20 -20.08
C SER A 177 -30.15 -6.62 -19.86
N HIS A 178 -29.27 -6.88 -20.82
CA HIS A 178 -27.93 -6.32 -20.87
C HIS A 178 -27.83 -5.08 -21.77
N ASP A 179 -28.94 -4.69 -22.43
CA ASP A 179 -28.98 -3.64 -23.47
C ASP A 179 -28.83 -2.23 -22.88
N ASP A 180 -29.21 -2.06 -21.61
CA ASP A 180 -29.20 -0.76 -20.93
C ASP A 180 -27.79 -0.33 -20.46
N GLY A 181 -26.77 -1.14 -20.67
CA GLY A 181 -25.40 -0.83 -20.28
C GLY A 181 -25.25 -0.53 -18.79
N MET A 182 -24.62 0.60 -18.43
CA MET A 182 -24.44 1.06 -17.05
C MET A 182 -25.62 1.91 -16.51
N GLN A 183 -26.65 2.17 -17.31
CA GLN A 183 -27.80 2.98 -16.91
C GLN A 183 -28.45 2.53 -15.59
N PRO A 184 -28.68 1.22 -15.33
CA PRO A 184 -29.27 0.78 -14.05
C PRO A 184 -28.44 1.19 -12.82
N LEU A 185 -27.11 1.23 -12.95
CA LEU A 185 -26.24 1.69 -11.85
C LEU A 185 -26.34 3.20 -11.64
N PHE A 186 -26.34 4.00 -12.69
CA PHE A 186 -26.55 5.44 -12.56
C PHE A 186 -27.90 5.77 -11.93
N ASP A 187 -28.96 5.15 -12.42
CA ASP A 187 -30.31 5.41 -11.93
C ASP A 187 -30.46 4.96 -10.45
N LEU A 188 -29.83 3.85 -10.07
CA LEU A 188 -29.81 3.39 -8.69
C LEU A 188 -29.03 4.34 -7.77
N VAL A 189 -27.89 4.88 -8.21
CA VAL A 189 -27.15 5.91 -7.46
C VAL A 189 -28.02 7.14 -7.21
N LEU A 190 -28.75 7.61 -8.22
CA LEU A 190 -29.64 8.77 -8.07
C LEU A 190 -30.79 8.49 -7.09
N ALA A 191 -31.35 7.29 -7.09
CA ALA A 191 -32.47 6.89 -6.25
C ALA A 191 -32.08 6.62 -4.79
N HIS A 192 -30.92 5.98 -4.57
CA HIS A 192 -30.53 5.45 -3.28
C HIS A 192 -29.57 6.37 -2.49
N VAL A 193 -28.61 7.01 -3.18
CA VAL A 193 -27.66 7.93 -2.54
C VAL A 193 -28.32 9.26 -2.29
N ARG A 194 -28.28 9.73 -1.04
CA ARG A 194 -28.84 11.03 -0.66
C ARG A 194 -28.01 12.17 -1.25
N PRO A 195 -28.64 13.33 -1.56
CA PRO A 195 -27.89 14.55 -1.84
C PRO A 195 -26.95 14.90 -0.68
N PRO A 196 -25.83 15.57 -0.94
CA PRO A 196 -24.93 16.02 0.11
C PRO A 196 -25.65 16.85 1.16
N GLN A 197 -25.42 16.54 2.43
CA GLN A 197 -25.87 17.41 3.50
C GLN A 197 -24.98 18.64 3.54
N VAL A 198 -25.59 19.82 3.45
CA VAL A 198 -24.92 21.10 3.45
C VAL A 198 -25.37 21.92 4.65
N GLU A 199 -24.43 22.64 5.25
CA GLU A 199 -24.72 23.57 6.34
C GLU A 199 -24.85 25.01 5.80
N SER A 200 -25.73 25.78 6.41
CA SER A 200 -25.81 27.21 6.12
C SER A 200 -24.68 27.94 6.87
N GLY A 201 -24.00 28.87 6.20
CA GLY A 201 -22.95 29.65 6.84
C GLY A 201 -21.82 30.06 5.90
N PRO A 202 -20.75 30.64 6.47
CA PRO A 202 -19.57 31.00 5.69
C PRO A 202 -18.86 29.77 5.13
N PHE A 203 -17.99 30.00 4.15
CA PHE A 203 -17.22 28.94 3.50
C PHE A 203 -16.42 28.10 4.49
N ARG A 204 -16.59 26.79 4.42
CA ARG A 204 -15.77 25.78 5.12
C ARG A 204 -15.54 24.55 4.24
N LEU A 205 -14.30 24.07 4.22
CA LEU A 205 -13.87 22.87 3.53
C LEU A 205 -12.91 22.09 4.43
N LEU A 206 -13.12 20.79 4.57
CA LEU A 206 -12.16 19.89 5.23
C LEU A 206 -11.18 19.34 4.20
N GLY A 207 -9.88 19.55 4.38
CA GLY A 207 -8.84 18.99 3.54
C GLY A 207 -8.76 17.47 3.70
N THR A 208 -8.88 16.73 2.62
CA THR A 208 -8.98 15.26 2.62
C THR A 208 -7.85 14.60 1.84
N ILE A 209 -7.54 15.12 0.66
CA ILE A 209 -6.46 14.63 -0.20
C ILE A 209 -5.46 15.78 -0.39
N LEU A 210 -4.17 15.48 -0.26
CA LEU A 210 -3.10 16.43 -0.50
C LEU A 210 -2.24 15.94 -1.67
N GLU A 211 -1.92 16.87 -2.56
CA GLU A 211 -1.02 16.62 -3.68
C GLU A 211 -0.02 17.76 -3.80
N ALA A 212 1.17 17.45 -4.28
CA ALA A 212 2.18 18.43 -4.63
C ALA A 212 2.25 18.59 -6.15
N ASN A 213 2.02 19.80 -6.64
CA ASN A 213 2.13 20.11 -8.06
C ASN A 213 3.33 21.04 -8.29
N PRO A 214 4.23 20.77 -9.27
CA PRO A 214 5.42 21.59 -9.51
C PRO A 214 5.12 23.06 -9.81
N TYR A 215 3.94 23.38 -10.36
CA TYR A 215 3.56 24.74 -10.78
C TYR A 215 2.60 25.42 -9.80
N LEU A 216 1.72 24.67 -9.16
CA LEU A 216 0.67 25.20 -8.28
C LEU A 216 1.02 25.06 -6.80
N GLY A 217 2.12 24.38 -6.48
CA GLY A 217 2.47 24.03 -5.11
C GLY A 217 1.54 22.97 -4.53
N ARG A 218 1.16 23.13 -3.26
CA ARG A 218 0.21 22.21 -2.61
C ARG A 218 -1.20 22.43 -3.16
N ILE A 219 -1.87 21.33 -3.44
CA ILE A 219 -3.28 21.27 -3.84
C ILE A 219 -4.00 20.43 -2.80
N VAL A 220 -4.95 21.03 -2.11
CA VAL A 220 -5.80 20.35 -1.12
C VAL A 220 -7.15 20.08 -1.74
N THR A 221 -7.54 18.82 -1.82
CA THR A 221 -8.88 18.40 -2.27
C THR A 221 -9.75 18.10 -1.06
N GLY A 222 -10.98 18.56 -1.08
CA GLY A 222 -11.96 18.31 -0.02
C GLY A 222 -13.36 18.63 -0.47
N ARG A 223 -14.33 18.29 0.39
CA ARG A 223 -15.74 18.65 0.20
C ARG A 223 -16.03 19.97 0.88
N ILE A 224 -16.73 20.85 0.18
CA ILE A 224 -17.26 22.10 0.77
C ILE A 224 -18.45 21.72 1.66
N THR A 225 -18.35 22.02 2.96
CA THR A 225 -19.41 21.70 3.92
C THR A 225 -20.44 22.82 4.01
N SER A 226 -20.01 24.08 3.91
CA SER A 226 -20.89 25.26 3.96
C SER A 226 -20.37 26.39 3.07
N GLY A 227 -21.25 27.28 2.62
CA GLY A 227 -20.94 28.44 1.82
C GLY A 227 -20.50 28.13 0.39
N SER A 228 -19.71 29.02 -0.20
CA SER A 228 -19.12 28.83 -1.53
C SER A 228 -17.66 29.27 -1.56
N ALA A 229 -16.90 28.69 -2.48
CA ALA A 229 -15.51 29.03 -2.75
C ALA A 229 -15.37 29.72 -4.08
N ARG A 230 -14.49 30.75 -4.16
CA ARG A 230 -14.16 31.48 -5.40
C ARG A 230 -12.66 31.74 -5.51
N PRO A 231 -12.09 31.84 -6.70
CA PRO A 231 -10.72 32.32 -6.88
C PRO A 231 -10.51 33.69 -6.24
N ASN A 232 -9.32 33.93 -5.70
CA ASN A 232 -8.90 35.13 -4.98
C ASN A 232 -9.64 35.42 -3.65
N GLN A 233 -10.56 34.54 -3.23
CA GLN A 233 -11.23 34.66 -1.93
C GLN A 233 -10.21 34.58 -0.80
N PRO A 234 -10.28 35.51 0.21
CA PRO A 234 -9.47 35.39 1.40
C PRO A 234 -9.96 34.20 2.24
N VAL A 235 -9.02 33.40 2.74
CA VAL A 235 -9.29 32.23 3.58
C VAL A 235 -8.26 32.09 4.68
N LYS A 236 -8.60 31.35 5.71
CA LYS A 236 -7.66 30.89 6.73
C LYS A 236 -7.68 29.38 6.85
N VAL A 237 -6.61 28.83 7.41
CA VAL A 237 -6.44 27.40 7.65
C VAL A 237 -6.36 27.20 9.16
N LEU A 238 -7.25 26.35 9.67
CA LEU A 238 -7.28 25.94 11.09
C LEU A 238 -6.88 24.46 11.19
N ASP A 239 -6.11 24.11 12.20
CA ASP A 239 -5.88 22.70 12.55
C ASP A 239 -7.11 22.11 13.28
N HIS A 240 -7.02 20.83 13.66
CA HIS A 240 -8.09 20.13 14.36
C HIS A 240 -8.40 20.68 15.76
N ASP A 241 -7.45 21.39 16.39
CA ASP A 241 -7.60 22.04 17.69
C ASP A 241 -8.11 23.50 17.57
N GLY A 242 -8.33 23.98 16.34
CA GLY A 242 -8.75 25.35 16.07
C GLY A 242 -7.63 26.38 16.04
N LYS A 243 -6.38 25.94 16.08
CA LYS A 243 -5.23 26.84 15.98
C LYS A 243 -5.08 27.34 14.55
N LEU A 244 -4.86 28.65 14.39
CA LEU A 244 -4.56 29.26 13.10
C LEU A 244 -3.19 28.83 12.60
N ILE A 245 -3.16 28.18 11.43
CA ILE A 245 -1.93 27.75 10.76
C ILE A 245 -1.45 28.82 9.78
N GLU A 246 -2.34 29.31 8.93
CA GLU A 246 -2.02 30.38 7.98
C GLU A 246 -3.27 31.14 7.55
N THR A 247 -3.05 32.34 6.99
CA THR A 247 -4.04 33.10 6.25
C THR A 247 -3.55 33.28 4.82
N GLY A 248 -4.44 33.16 3.85
CA GLY A 248 -4.06 33.23 2.44
C GLY A 248 -5.23 33.52 1.52
N ARG A 249 -5.04 33.25 0.27
CA ARG A 249 -6.10 33.37 -0.77
C ARG A 249 -6.13 32.11 -1.63
N VAL A 250 -7.30 31.74 -2.08
CA VAL A 250 -7.50 30.69 -3.07
C VAL A 250 -6.90 31.14 -4.40
N THR A 251 -5.73 30.67 -4.78
CA THR A 251 -5.12 31.07 -6.07
C THR A 251 -5.76 30.35 -7.25
N LYS A 252 -6.16 29.10 -7.06
CA LYS A 252 -6.91 28.30 -8.04
C LYS A 252 -7.98 27.49 -7.32
N LEU A 253 -9.17 27.49 -7.92
CA LEU A 253 -10.28 26.61 -7.56
C LEU A 253 -10.52 25.68 -8.76
N LEU A 254 -10.42 24.38 -8.51
CA LEU A 254 -10.51 23.36 -9.55
C LEU A 254 -11.64 22.38 -9.21
N ALA A 255 -12.53 22.13 -10.16
CA ALA A 255 -13.56 21.11 -10.05
C ALA A 255 -13.24 19.92 -10.96
N PHE A 256 -13.79 18.74 -10.64
CA PHE A 256 -13.61 17.54 -11.43
C PHE A 256 -14.61 17.52 -12.59
N ARG A 257 -14.15 17.19 -13.80
CA ARG A 257 -14.94 16.98 -15.02
C ARG A 257 -14.38 15.77 -15.76
N GLY A 258 -15.08 14.63 -15.70
CA GLY A 258 -14.45 13.37 -16.04
C GLY A 258 -13.29 13.12 -15.09
N LEU A 259 -12.12 12.86 -15.61
CA LEU A 259 -10.86 12.70 -14.86
C LEU A 259 -10.06 14.01 -14.76
N GLU A 260 -10.45 15.04 -15.49
CA GLU A 260 -9.69 16.29 -15.55
C GLU A 260 -10.12 17.26 -14.44
N ARG A 261 -9.16 18.04 -13.96
CA ARG A 261 -9.41 19.19 -13.07
C ARG A 261 -9.47 20.44 -13.90
N VAL A 262 -10.62 21.05 -13.94
CA VAL A 262 -10.84 22.29 -14.67
C VAL A 262 -11.01 23.47 -13.71
N PRO A 263 -10.44 24.64 -14.01
CA PRO A 263 -10.69 25.85 -13.25
C PRO A 263 -12.17 26.21 -13.29
N VAL A 264 -12.71 26.64 -12.15
CA VAL A 264 -14.09 27.12 -12.02
C VAL A 264 -14.11 28.45 -11.28
N ASP A 265 -15.10 29.30 -11.62
CA ASP A 265 -15.24 30.62 -11.01
C ASP A 265 -15.91 30.55 -9.62
N GLU A 266 -16.71 29.51 -9.37
CA GLU A 266 -17.40 29.29 -8.11
C GLU A 266 -17.70 27.78 -7.92
N ALA A 267 -17.67 27.36 -6.68
CA ALA A 267 -18.15 26.04 -6.25
C ALA A 267 -18.93 26.19 -4.93
N GLU A 268 -20.03 25.46 -4.81
CA GLU A 268 -20.97 25.56 -3.69
C GLU A 268 -20.83 24.39 -2.71
N ALA A 269 -21.43 24.54 -1.54
CA ALA A 269 -21.49 23.48 -0.53
C ALA A 269 -22.03 22.16 -1.11
N GLY A 270 -21.43 21.06 -0.72
CA GLY A 270 -21.68 19.72 -1.22
C GLY A 270 -20.70 19.25 -2.30
N ASP A 271 -20.08 20.17 -3.07
CA ASP A 271 -19.16 19.80 -4.15
C ASP A 271 -17.77 19.40 -3.62
N ILE A 272 -17.10 18.52 -4.34
CA ILE A 272 -15.71 18.11 -4.08
C ILE A 272 -14.81 18.92 -5.02
N VAL A 273 -13.94 19.73 -4.43
CA VAL A 273 -13.06 20.64 -5.16
C VAL A 273 -11.62 20.55 -4.70
N ALA A 274 -10.71 20.99 -5.55
CA ALA A 274 -9.30 21.12 -5.24
C ALA A 274 -8.90 22.59 -5.18
N ILE A 275 -8.22 22.98 -4.09
CA ILE A 275 -7.80 24.36 -3.81
C ILE A 275 -6.29 24.43 -3.80
N ALA A 276 -5.73 25.44 -4.49
CA ALA A 276 -4.30 25.78 -4.44
C ALA A 276 -4.10 27.20 -3.92
N GLY A 277 -2.89 27.47 -3.39
CA GLY A 277 -2.50 28.79 -2.88
C GLY A 277 -2.27 28.85 -1.38
N LEU A 278 -2.27 27.71 -0.71
CA LEU A 278 -2.12 27.56 0.73
C LEU A 278 -0.93 26.63 1.02
N PRO A 279 0.30 27.16 1.16
CA PRO A 279 1.52 26.37 1.25
C PRO A 279 1.63 25.49 2.51
N ASN A 280 0.95 25.84 3.60
CA ASN A 280 0.98 25.09 4.85
C ASN A 280 -0.28 24.26 5.10
N ALA A 281 -1.30 24.40 4.25
CA ALA A 281 -2.51 23.61 4.35
C ALA A 281 -2.21 22.12 4.09
N THR A 282 -2.81 21.24 4.89
CA THR A 282 -2.67 19.79 4.74
C THR A 282 -4.00 19.09 5.02
N VAL A 283 -4.03 17.77 4.97
CA VAL A 283 -5.24 16.99 5.28
C VAL A 283 -5.61 17.11 6.75
N ALA A 284 -6.89 16.84 7.06
CA ALA A 284 -7.50 17.01 8.37
C ALA A 284 -7.49 18.47 8.90
N MET A 285 -7.12 19.45 8.07
CA MET A 285 -7.24 20.88 8.38
C MET A 285 -8.48 21.46 7.74
N THR A 286 -9.03 22.50 8.38
CA THR A 286 -10.18 23.24 7.88
C THR A 286 -9.72 24.49 7.13
N ILE A 287 -10.04 24.57 5.84
CA ILE A 287 -9.89 25.79 5.04
C ILE A 287 -11.22 26.52 5.10
N CYS A 288 -11.23 27.74 5.59
CA CYS A 288 -12.47 28.45 5.84
C CYS A 288 -12.39 29.95 5.63
N ASP A 289 -13.57 30.59 5.60
CA ASP A 289 -13.68 32.04 5.65
C ASP A 289 -13.00 32.61 6.91
N PRO A 290 -12.37 33.80 6.84
CA PRO A 290 -11.72 34.40 7.99
C PRO A 290 -12.59 34.60 9.24
N SER A 291 -13.92 34.66 9.08
CA SER A 291 -14.87 34.80 10.19
C SER A 291 -15.13 33.51 10.98
N VAL A 292 -14.74 32.35 10.47
CA VAL A 292 -14.96 31.05 11.10
C VAL A 292 -13.97 30.81 12.21
N GLU A 293 -14.40 30.50 13.42
CA GLU A 293 -13.51 30.24 14.57
C GLU A 293 -13.39 28.74 14.90
N THR A 294 -14.39 27.94 14.53
CA THR A 294 -14.44 26.51 14.89
C THR A 294 -14.06 25.64 13.67
N PRO A 295 -13.06 24.74 13.81
CA PRO A 295 -12.69 23.82 12.76
C PRO A 295 -13.78 22.77 12.54
N LEU A 296 -13.79 22.17 11.36
CA LEU A 296 -14.61 21.00 11.07
C LEU A 296 -14.07 19.78 11.83
N PRO A 297 -14.95 18.86 12.30
CA PRO A 297 -14.51 17.63 12.93
C PRO A 297 -13.68 16.80 11.94
N ALA A 298 -12.46 16.46 12.33
CA ALA A 298 -11.56 15.64 11.55
C ALA A 298 -11.25 14.34 12.30
N GLN A 299 -11.16 13.23 11.58
CA GLN A 299 -10.71 11.97 12.14
C GLN A 299 -9.19 12.06 12.42
N PRO A 300 -8.72 11.63 13.59
CA PRO A 300 -7.29 11.57 13.88
C PRO A 300 -6.61 10.60 12.91
N ILE A 301 -5.42 10.98 12.47
CA ILE A 301 -4.61 10.13 11.60
C ILE A 301 -3.95 9.09 12.50
N ASP A 302 -4.17 7.79 12.21
CA ASP A 302 -3.49 6.75 12.95
C ASP A 302 -1.98 6.88 12.80
N PRO A 303 -1.22 6.73 13.89
CA PRO A 303 0.23 6.84 13.85
C PRO A 303 0.85 5.71 13.02
N PRO A 304 2.04 5.94 12.44
CA PRO A 304 2.79 4.88 11.79
C PRO A 304 3.15 3.77 12.79
N THR A 305 3.22 2.53 12.29
CA THR A 305 3.54 1.33 13.08
C THR A 305 4.91 0.73 12.76
N LEU A 306 5.47 1.03 11.58
CA LEU A 306 6.77 0.56 11.11
C LEU A 306 7.69 1.73 10.78
N ALA A 307 9.00 1.54 10.99
CA ALA A 307 10.02 2.49 10.56
C ALA A 307 11.19 1.78 9.87
N MET A 308 11.82 2.47 8.93
CA MET A 308 13.04 2.05 8.24
C MET A 308 14.03 3.20 8.19
N ILE A 309 15.33 2.87 8.17
CA ILE A 309 16.39 3.85 7.97
C ILE A 309 16.75 3.88 6.49
N PHE A 310 16.65 5.06 5.90
CA PHE A 310 17.08 5.38 4.54
C PHE A 310 18.41 6.12 4.61
N ARG A 311 19.42 5.63 3.95
CA ARG A 311 20.77 6.20 3.99
C ARG A 311 21.42 6.21 2.61
N VAL A 312 22.47 6.98 2.49
CA VAL A 312 23.30 6.99 1.30
C VAL A 312 23.84 5.59 1.01
N ASN A 313 23.89 5.22 -0.25
CA ASN A 313 24.61 4.02 -0.67
C ASN A 313 26.11 4.28 -0.58
N ASP A 314 26.77 3.68 0.40
CA ASP A 314 28.21 3.75 0.65
C ASP A 314 28.97 2.49 0.19
N SER A 315 28.34 1.68 -0.67
CA SER A 315 28.97 0.49 -1.25
C SER A 315 30.08 0.84 -2.25
N PRO A 316 31.03 -0.09 -2.49
CA PRO A 316 32.06 0.10 -3.53
C PRO A 316 31.53 0.23 -4.97
N LEU A 317 30.24 0.00 -5.19
CA LEU A 317 29.55 0.16 -6.49
C LEU A 317 28.65 1.40 -6.53
N ALA A 318 28.65 2.23 -5.48
CA ALA A 318 27.83 3.45 -5.43
C ALA A 318 28.12 4.38 -6.61
N GLY A 319 27.07 5.01 -7.17
CA GLY A 319 27.16 5.94 -8.30
C GLY A 319 27.42 5.28 -9.66
N THR A 320 27.33 3.95 -9.76
CA THR A 320 27.53 3.26 -11.04
C THR A 320 26.25 3.05 -11.83
N GLU A 321 25.10 3.13 -11.21
CA GLU A 321 23.80 2.78 -11.81
C GLU A 321 22.76 3.89 -11.69
N GLY A 322 22.89 4.80 -10.72
CA GLY A 322 22.04 5.95 -10.51
C GLY A 322 22.80 7.26 -10.49
N ASP A 323 22.12 8.37 -10.66
CA ASP A 323 22.65 9.73 -10.66
C ASP A 323 22.32 10.53 -9.39
N LYS A 324 21.34 10.06 -8.60
CA LYS A 324 20.89 10.70 -7.34
C LYS A 324 21.44 9.92 -6.14
N VAL A 325 22.66 10.25 -5.75
CA VAL A 325 23.47 9.45 -4.79
C VAL A 325 23.80 10.19 -3.49
N THR A 326 23.40 11.46 -3.33
CA THR A 326 23.80 12.27 -2.16
C THR A 326 22.75 12.25 -1.07
N GLY A 327 23.18 12.31 0.20
CA GLY A 327 22.28 12.38 1.36
C GLY A 327 21.29 13.55 1.30
N ARG A 328 21.75 14.71 0.79
CA ARG A 328 20.88 15.87 0.59
C ARG A 328 19.73 15.58 -0.37
N MET A 329 20.02 14.94 -1.53
CA MET A 329 18.98 14.62 -2.52
C MET A 329 17.97 13.63 -1.96
N ILE A 330 18.44 12.61 -1.21
CA ILE A 330 17.58 11.62 -0.54
C ILE A 330 16.70 12.33 0.50
N ARG A 331 17.30 13.16 1.37
CA ARG A 331 16.59 13.93 2.39
C ARG A 331 15.50 14.82 1.77
N ASP A 332 15.87 15.64 0.78
CA ASP A 332 14.93 16.59 0.15
C ASP A 332 13.79 15.84 -0.55
N ARG A 333 14.04 14.64 -1.10
CA ARG A 333 13.02 13.80 -1.71
C ARG A 333 12.07 13.21 -0.66
N LEU A 334 12.61 12.69 0.44
CA LEU A 334 11.82 12.11 1.53
C LEU A 334 10.96 13.17 2.24
N LEU A 335 11.48 14.37 2.47
CA LEU A 335 10.72 15.47 3.05
C LEU A 335 9.57 15.90 2.13
N ARG A 336 9.79 15.99 0.82
CA ARG A 336 8.71 16.25 -0.15
C ARG A 336 7.64 15.17 -0.15
N GLU A 337 8.02 13.90 0.01
CA GLU A 337 7.04 12.82 0.14
C GLU A 337 6.17 13.00 1.38
N ALA A 338 6.79 13.31 2.53
CA ALA A 338 6.07 13.56 3.78
C ALA A 338 5.15 14.80 3.71
N GLU A 339 5.47 15.80 2.86
CA GLU A 339 4.58 16.94 2.62
C GLU A 339 3.28 16.54 1.92
N GLY A 340 3.32 15.54 1.05
CA GLY A 340 2.15 15.03 0.31
C GLY A 340 1.47 13.82 0.96
N ASN A 341 2.15 13.13 1.87
CA ASN A 341 1.68 11.89 2.47
C ASN A 341 1.75 11.96 4.00
N VAL A 342 0.64 12.30 4.62
CA VAL A 342 0.53 12.43 6.10
C VAL A 342 0.64 11.11 6.86
N ALA A 343 0.53 9.97 6.18
CA ALA A 343 0.75 8.66 6.79
C ALA A 343 2.24 8.34 6.94
N LEU A 344 3.12 9.14 6.32
CA LEU A 344 4.57 9.03 6.46
C LEU A 344 5.10 10.09 7.43
N ARG A 345 5.98 9.65 8.31
CA ARG A 345 6.75 10.54 9.17
C ARG A 345 8.23 10.39 8.85
N VAL A 346 8.87 11.49 8.48
CA VAL A 346 10.29 11.53 8.13
C VAL A 346 11.02 12.37 9.17
N ARG A 347 12.09 11.84 9.74
CA ARG A 347 12.96 12.53 10.68
C ARG A 347 14.42 12.16 10.46
N GLU A 348 15.34 13.01 10.91
CA GLU A 348 16.75 12.66 10.92
C GLU A 348 16.97 11.49 11.88
N SER A 349 17.80 10.55 11.48
CA SER A 349 18.22 9.43 12.32
C SER A 349 19.47 9.81 13.11
N ASP A 350 19.74 9.06 14.18
CA ASP A 350 20.98 9.20 14.97
C ASP A 350 22.24 8.83 14.15
N GLU A 351 22.06 8.09 13.05
CA GLU A 351 23.15 7.75 12.14
C GLU A 351 23.37 8.90 11.13
N LYS A 352 24.64 9.25 10.92
CA LYS A 352 25.03 10.33 10.00
C LYS A 352 24.50 10.09 8.59
N ASP A 353 24.02 11.14 7.93
CA ASP A 353 23.52 11.14 6.55
C ASP A 353 22.40 10.10 6.32
N SER A 354 21.55 9.89 7.33
CA SER A 354 20.43 8.97 7.24
C SER A 354 19.14 9.56 7.78
N MET A 355 18.02 9.07 7.25
CA MET A 355 16.67 9.48 7.60
C MET A 355 15.87 8.28 8.11
N GLU A 356 15.17 8.44 9.21
CA GLU A 356 14.15 7.49 9.63
C GLU A 356 12.84 7.84 8.94
N VAL A 357 12.29 6.88 8.23
CA VAL A 357 10.99 6.97 7.56
C VAL A 357 10.05 5.97 8.22
N ALA A 358 9.01 6.50 8.86
CA ALA A 358 7.99 5.70 9.50
C ALA A 358 6.70 5.73 8.68
N GLY A 359 6.08 4.57 8.50
CA GLY A 359 4.84 4.36 7.75
C GLY A 359 3.95 3.32 8.42
N ARG A 360 2.81 3.03 7.82
CA ARG A 360 1.83 2.09 8.37
C ARG A 360 2.15 0.63 8.07
N GLY A 361 2.78 0.35 6.93
CA GLY A 361 3.05 -1.02 6.50
C GLY A 361 4.24 -1.13 5.56
N GLU A 362 4.64 -2.38 5.31
CA GLU A 362 5.77 -2.71 4.44
C GLU A 362 5.52 -2.30 3.00
N LEU A 363 4.27 -2.46 2.52
CA LEU A 363 3.90 -2.12 1.15
C LEU A 363 4.05 -0.62 0.90
N GLN A 364 3.62 0.23 1.83
CA GLN A 364 3.76 1.69 1.72
C GLN A 364 5.23 2.10 1.61
N LEU A 365 6.09 1.57 2.49
CA LEU A 365 7.52 1.86 2.47
C LEU A 365 8.20 1.26 1.22
N GLY A 366 7.81 0.07 0.79
CA GLY A 366 8.28 -0.57 -0.42
C GLY A 366 7.93 0.21 -1.69
N ILE A 367 6.72 0.78 -1.77
CA ILE A 367 6.30 1.66 -2.87
C ILE A 367 7.16 2.92 -2.92
N LEU A 368 7.43 3.54 -1.78
CA LEU A 368 8.30 4.72 -1.70
C LEU A 368 9.71 4.41 -2.21
N ILE A 369 10.30 3.30 -1.77
CA ILE A 369 11.63 2.86 -2.22
C ILE A 369 11.64 2.60 -3.72
N GLU A 370 10.64 1.89 -4.25
CA GLU A 370 10.55 1.58 -5.68
C GLU A 370 10.34 2.84 -6.53
N THR A 371 9.54 3.80 -6.04
CA THR A 371 9.36 5.11 -6.68
C THR A 371 10.69 5.86 -6.76
N MET A 372 11.42 5.96 -5.66
CA MET A 372 12.74 6.60 -5.63
C MET A 372 13.74 5.90 -6.56
N ARG A 373 13.72 4.56 -6.58
CA ARG A 373 14.53 3.75 -7.49
C ARG A 373 14.30 4.13 -8.95
N ARG A 374 13.04 4.25 -9.38
CA ARG A 374 12.66 4.66 -10.74
C ARG A 374 12.99 6.10 -11.06
N GLU A 375 13.02 6.96 -10.05
CA GLU A 375 13.46 8.34 -10.17
C GLU A 375 15.00 8.49 -10.32
N GLY A 376 15.76 7.39 -10.28
CA GLY A 376 17.22 7.37 -10.46
C GLY A 376 18.02 7.46 -9.15
N PHE A 377 17.39 7.26 -7.99
CA PHE A 377 18.11 7.25 -6.71
C PHE A 377 18.86 5.94 -6.48
N GLU A 378 20.06 6.06 -5.89
CA GLU A 378 20.74 4.97 -5.21
C GLU A 378 20.72 5.21 -3.71
N LEU A 379 20.27 4.22 -2.96
CA LEU A 379 20.17 4.30 -1.50
C LEU A 379 20.37 2.92 -0.86
N SER A 380 20.65 2.92 0.43
CA SER A 380 20.63 1.72 1.26
C SER A 380 19.53 1.84 2.30
N VAL A 381 18.79 0.75 2.53
CA VAL A 381 17.70 0.73 3.51
C VAL A 381 17.91 -0.39 4.53
N SER A 382 17.49 -0.12 5.77
CA SER A 382 17.53 -1.09 6.85
C SER A 382 16.33 -2.03 6.82
N ARG A 383 16.38 -3.09 7.64
CA ARG A 383 15.21 -3.91 7.97
C ARG A 383 14.08 -3.03 8.53
N PRO A 384 12.81 -3.28 8.17
CA PRO A 384 11.66 -2.66 8.84
C PRO A 384 11.64 -3.02 10.34
N LYS A 385 11.45 -2.01 11.19
CA LYS A 385 11.31 -2.18 12.65
C LYS A 385 9.95 -1.66 13.09
N VAL A 386 9.30 -2.37 14.00
CA VAL A 386 8.06 -1.91 14.61
C VAL A 386 8.33 -0.76 15.58
N LEU A 387 7.42 0.20 15.59
CA LEU A 387 7.45 1.31 16.55
C LEU A 387 6.77 0.87 17.84
N LEU A 388 7.58 0.74 18.88
CA LEU A 388 7.11 0.39 20.22
C LEU A 388 6.56 1.66 20.92
N LYS A 389 5.65 1.45 21.86
CA LYS A 389 5.12 2.50 22.76
C LYS A 389 5.31 2.07 24.19
N GLU A 390 5.42 3.03 25.09
CA GLU A 390 5.32 2.78 26.53
C GLU A 390 3.89 3.07 26.99
N ASP A 391 3.34 2.19 27.79
CA ASP A 391 2.06 2.44 28.47
C ASP A 391 2.29 3.52 29.56
N PRO A 392 1.60 4.67 29.49
CA PRO A 392 1.78 5.73 30.46
C PRO A 392 1.41 5.33 31.90
N ALA A 393 0.57 4.30 32.08
CA ALA A 393 0.09 3.85 33.37
C ALA A 393 1.00 2.79 34.00
N THR A 394 1.56 1.87 33.20
CA THR A 394 2.31 0.70 33.70
C THR A 394 3.80 0.77 33.38
N ALA A 395 4.24 1.68 32.51
CA ALA A 395 5.59 1.74 31.93
C ALA A 395 5.99 0.44 31.19
N GLU A 396 5.03 -0.40 30.82
CA GLU A 396 5.26 -1.58 30.00
C GLU A 396 5.48 -1.20 28.53
N THR A 397 6.39 -1.93 27.88
CA THR A 397 6.59 -1.79 26.44
C THR A 397 5.46 -2.47 25.68
N LEU A 398 4.74 -1.69 24.87
CA LEU A 398 3.67 -2.16 24.01
C LEU A 398 4.16 -2.29 22.56
N GLU A 399 3.72 -3.33 21.89
CA GLU A 399 3.95 -3.55 20.45
C GLU A 399 2.63 -3.55 19.66
N PRO A 400 2.66 -3.15 18.37
CA PRO A 400 1.48 -3.22 17.52
C PRO A 400 1.11 -4.66 17.21
N ILE A 401 -0.17 -4.99 17.39
CA ILE A 401 -0.78 -6.27 17.06
C ILE A 401 -1.68 -6.07 15.86
N GLU A 402 -1.62 -6.99 14.92
CA GLU A 402 -2.49 -7.04 13.75
C GLU A 402 -3.44 -8.23 13.82
N GLU A 403 -4.67 -8.06 13.36
CA GLU A 403 -5.58 -9.14 13.02
C GLU A 403 -5.16 -9.65 11.63
N ALA A 404 -4.66 -10.87 11.56
CA ALA A 404 -4.30 -11.55 10.33
C ALA A 404 -5.39 -12.57 9.97
N VAL A 405 -6.06 -12.36 8.83
CA VAL A 405 -7.06 -13.27 8.29
C VAL A 405 -6.45 -14.01 7.12
N ILE A 406 -6.41 -15.33 7.19
CA ILE A 406 -5.78 -16.21 6.19
C ILE A 406 -6.83 -17.16 5.63
N ASP A 407 -7.10 -17.05 4.33
CA ASP A 407 -7.93 -17.99 3.59
C ASP A 407 -7.03 -18.97 2.83
N LEU A 408 -7.18 -20.26 3.07
CA LEU A 408 -6.31 -21.30 2.52
C LEU A 408 -7.04 -22.64 2.33
N ASP A 409 -6.45 -23.54 1.54
CA ASP A 409 -6.93 -24.90 1.42
C ASP A 409 -6.67 -25.69 2.70
N GLU A 410 -7.64 -26.50 3.15
CA GLU A 410 -7.60 -27.21 4.43
C GLU A 410 -6.32 -28.02 4.63
N GLU A 411 -5.76 -28.62 3.57
CA GLU A 411 -4.54 -29.44 3.63
C GLU A 411 -3.30 -28.66 4.13
N HIS A 412 -3.29 -27.34 3.99
CA HIS A 412 -2.17 -26.47 4.39
C HIS A 412 -2.34 -25.85 5.79
N SER A 413 -3.49 -26.08 6.45
CA SER A 413 -3.81 -25.42 7.74
C SER A 413 -2.80 -25.71 8.83
N GLY A 414 -2.33 -26.95 8.93
CA GLY A 414 -1.39 -27.38 9.98
C GLY A 414 -0.06 -26.64 9.95
N ILE A 415 0.55 -26.48 8.76
CA ILE A 415 1.82 -25.76 8.62
C ILE A 415 1.65 -24.26 8.91
N VAL A 416 0.54 -23.67 8.50
CA VAL A 416 0.25 -22.26 8.73
C VAL A 416 0.05 -21.97 10.22
N VAL A 417 -0.73 -22.80 10.93
CA VAL A 417 -0.94 -22.67 12.39
C VAL A 417 0.38 -22.79 13.14
N GLN A 418 1.22 -23.77 12.78
CA GLN A 418 2.54 -23.94 13.39
C GLN A 418 3.42 -22.69 13.19
N LYS A 419 3.55 -22.20 11.96
CA LYS A 419 4.38 -21.03 11.65
C LYS A 419 3.86 -19.75 12.30
N MET A 420 2.56 -19.58 12.39
CA MET A 420 1.96 -18.44 13.09
C MET A 420 2.22 -18.51 14.61
N ALA A 421 2.19 -19.69 15.22
CA ALA A 421 2.54 -19.88 16.62
C ALA A 421 4.04 -19.56 16.91
N GLU A 422 4.96 -19.98 16.02
CA GLU A 422 6.39 -19.62 16.10
C GLU A 422 6.59 -18.08 16.06
N ARG A 423 5.69 -17.36 15.39
CA ARG A 423 5.65 -15.88 15.26
C ARG A 423 4.88 -15.19 16.40
N LYS A 424 4.54 -15.91 17.46
CA LYS A 424 3.81 -15.41 18.64
C LYS A 424 2.38 -14.91 18.32
N ALA A 425 1.75 -15.46 17.28
CA ALA A 425 0.37 -15.20 16.95
C ALA A 425 -0.57 -16.08 17.79
N ASP A 426 -1.65 -15.47 18.28
CA ASP A 426 -2.75 -16.16 18.95
C ASP A 426 -3.84 -16.47 17.94
N MET A 427 -4.24 -17.73 17.82
CA MET A 427 -5.34 -18.13 16.95
C MET A 427 -6.67 -17.77 17.61
N MET A 428 -7.44 -16.90 16.96
CA MET A 428 -8.74 -16.44 17.46
C MET A 428 -9.89 -17.26 16.90
N GLU A 429 -9.80 -17.68 15.64
CA GLU A 429 -10.89 -18.38 14.97
C GLU A 429 -10.38 -19.29 13.85
N MET A 430 -11.08 -20.40 13.62
CA MET A 430 -10.95 -21.28 12.47
C MET A 430 -12.34 -21.67 11.98
N LYS A 431 -12.67 -21.32 10.74
CA LYS A 431 -13.98 -21.60 10.14
C LYS A 431 -13.81 -22.22 8.74
N PRO A 432 -14.69 -23.16 8.34
CA PRO A 432 -14.82 -23.54 6.94
C PRO A 432 -15.29 -22.33 6.10
N SER A 433 -14.63 -22.13 4.95
CA SER A 433 -14.97 -21.04 4.01
C SER A 433 -15.64 -21.55 2.73
N GLY A 434 -16.08 -22.84 2.71
CA GLY A 434 -16.65 -23.48 1.55
C GLY A 434 -15.59 -24.04 0.56
N GLY A 435 -15.98 -25.01 -0.27
CA GLY A 435 -15.12 -25.55 -1.30
C GLY A 435 -13.82 -26.23 -0.82
N GLY A 436 -13.76 -26.76 0.42
CA GLY A 436 -12.55 -27.36 1.00
C GLY A 436 -11.52 -26.34 1.50
N ARG A 437 -11.94 -25.07 1.67
CA ARG A 437 -11.11 -23.99 2.22
C ARG A 437 -11.44 -23.67 3.66
N LEU A 438 -10.44 -23.20 4.39
CA LEU A 438 -10.54 -22.71 5.76
C LEU A 438 -10.17 -21.24 5.83
N ARG A 439 -10.84 -20.52 6.72
CA ARG A 439 -10.48 -19.18 7.15
C ARG A 439 -9.91 -19.25 8.56
N LEU A 440 -8.68 -18.78 8.73
CA LEU A 440 -7.99 -18.67 10.00
C LEU A 440 -7.88 -17.19 10.39
N VAL A 441 -8.17 -16.87 11.63
CA VAL A 441 -8.01 -15.51 12.18
C VAL A 441 -7.01 -15.56 13.33
N PHE A 442 -5.99 -14.70 13.25
CA PHE A 442 -4.95 -14.59 14.27
C PHE A 442 -4.79 -13.15 14.75
N HIS A 443 -4.47 -12.98 16.04
CA HIS A 443 -3.88 -11.76 16.57
C HIS A 443 -2.38 -11.95 16.67
N ALA A 444 -1.62 -11.27 15.84
CA ALA A 444 -0.17 -11.46 15.71
C ALA A 444 0.59 -10.14 15.88
N PRO A 445 1.78 -10.17 16.53
CA PRO A 445 2.67 -9.02 16.52
C PRO A 445 3.05 -8.63 15.09
N THR A 446 2.95 -7.35 14.74
CA THR A 446 3.31 -6.85 13.40
C THR A 446 4.71 -7.32 12.98
N ARG A 447 5.69 -7.32 13.90
CA ARG A 447 7.06 -7.81 13.61
C ARG A 447 7.12 -9.29 13.25
N GLY A 448 6.17 -10.11 13.70
CA GLY A 448 6.05 -11.52 13.35
C GLY A 448 5.51 -11.75 11.95
N LEU A 449 4.77 -10.79 11.40
CA LEU A 449 4.17 -10.88 10.08
C LEU A 449 5.07 -10.33 8.97
N ILE A 450 6.16 -9.64 9.33
CA ILE A 450 7.15 -9.12 8.36
C ILE A 450 7.69 -10.29 7.53
N GLY A 451 7.51 -10.22 6.20
CA GLY A 451 7.95 -11.22 5.24
C GLY A 451 7.15 -12.53 5.21
N TYR A 452 6.20 -12.75 6.13
CA TYR A 452 5.47 -14.00 6.21
C TYR A 452 4.62 -14.31 4.97
N GLN A 453 4.13 -13.29 4.27
CA GLN A 453 3.33 -13.49 3.05
C GLN A 453 4.06 -14.30 1.97
N GLY A 454 5.36 -14.08 1.80
CA GLY A 454 6.18 -14.84 0.85
C GLY A 454 6.33 -16.32 1.24
N GLU A 455 6.51 -16.59 2.53
CA GLU A 455 6.56 -17.95 3.06
C GLU A 455 5.20 -18.64 2.94
N LEU A 456 4.12 -17.95 3.32
CA LEU A 456 2.76 -18.45 3.22
C LEU A 456 2.43 -18.92 1.80
N LEU A 457 2.73 -18.11 0.78
CA LEU A 457 2.51 -18.47 -0.62
C LEU A 457 3.35 -19.71 -1.01
N THR A 458 4.57 -19.84 -0.50
CA THR A 458 5.40 -21.02 -0.76
C THR A 458 4.81 -22.26 -0.13
N ASP A 459 4.41 -22.20 1.15
CA ASP A 459 3.86 -23.32 1.92
C ASP A 459 2.51 -23.79 1.38
N THR A 460 1.73 -22.89 0.81
CA THR A 460 0.38 -23.15 0.29
C THR A 460 0.35 -23.23 -1.24
N ARG A 461 1.51 -23.35 -1.90
CA ARG A 461 1.62 -23.43 -3.37
C ARG A 461 0.92 -22.27 -4.11
N GLY A 462 0.88 -21.09 -3.48
CA GLY A 462 0.26 -19.90 -4.04
C GLY A 462 -1.24 -19.79 -3.85
N THR A 463 -1.90 -20.71 -3.14
CA THR A 463 -3.36 -20.73 -3.00
C THR A 463 -3.89 -19.90 -1.83
N ALA A 464 -3.06 -19.61 -0.82
CA ALA A 464 -3.47 -18.83 0.34
C ALA A 464 -3.54 -17.33 0.06
N ILE A 465 -4.52 -16.70 0.67
CA ILE A 465 -4.69 -15.23 0.69
C ILE A 465 -4.58 -14.78 2.13
N MET A 466 -3.67 -13.86 2.43
CA MET A 466 -3.54 -13.26 3.75
C MET A 466 -3.87 -11.78 3.70
N ASN A 467 -4.72 -11.36 4.62
CA ASN A 467 -5.03 -9.96 4.88
C ASN A 467 -4.72 -9.65 6.33
N ARG A 468 -4.19 -8.48 6.60
CA ARG A 468 -3.82 -8.05 7.94
C ARG A 468 -4.25 -6.61 8.18
N LEU A 469 -4.74 -6.35 9.39
CA LEU A 469 -5.25 -5.05 9.81
C LEU A 469 -4.69 -4.73 11.19
N PHE A 470 -4.32 -3.48 11.42
CA PHE A 470 -3.96 -3.04 12.76
C PHE A 470 -5.16 -3.27 13.71
N HIS A 471 -4.91 -3.96 14.81
CA HIS A 471 -5.91 -4.28 15.82
C HIS A 471 -5.76 -3.39 17.05
N ALA A 472 -4.60 -3.46 17.72
CA ALA A 472 -4.36 -2.73 18.96
C ALA A 472 -2.86 -2.67 19.29
N TYR A 473 -2.49 -1.94 20.33
CA TYR A 473 -1.22 -2.10 21.01
C TYR A 473 -1.41 -3.04 22.20
N ALA A 474 -0.51 -4.01 22.39
CA ALA A 474 -0.52 -4.96 23.50
C ALA A 474 0.90 -5.16 24.05
N PRO A 475 1.05 -5.73 25.27
CA PRO A 475 2.35 -6.01 25.86
C PRO A 475 3.26 -6.83 24.94
N HIS A 476 4.54 -6.46 24.90
CA HIS A 476 5.52 -7.09 24.03
C HIS A 476 5.67 -8.58 24.34
N LYS A 477 5.43 -9.46 23.34
CA LYS A 477 5.39 -10.93 23.47
C LYS A 477 6.77 -11.60 23.53
N GLY A 478 7.84 -10.85 23.82
CA GLY A 478 9.20 -11.37 23.88
C GLY A 478 9.84 -11.62 22.50
N PRO A 479 11.04 -12.19 22.43
CA PRO A 479 11.76 -12.35 21.17
C PRO A 479 11.04 -13.32 20.22
N ILE A 480 11.08 -12.96 18.93
CA ILE A 480 10.69 -13.85 17.82
C ILE A 480 11.99 -14.29 17.14
N GLN A 481 12.10 -15.58 16.86
CA GLN A 481 13.28 -16.12 16.20
C GLN A 481 13.41 -15.54 14.78
N GLY A 482 14.56 -14.96 14.45
CA GLY A 482 14.88 -14.47 13.11
C GLY A 482 15.16 -15.59 12.11
N ARG A 483 15.84 -15.25 11.03
CA ARG A 483 16.25 -16.22 10.00
C ARG A 483 17.08 -17.34 10.62
N ARG A 484 16.74 -18.61 10.29
CA ARG A 484 17.44 -19.80 10.81
C ARG A 484 18.81 -19.99 10.16
N ASN A 485 18.95 -19.59 8.90
CA ASN A 485 20.13 -19.80 8.08
C ASN A 485 21.02 -18.55 8.05
N GLY A 486 22.34 -18.74 8.05
CA GLY A 486 23.30 -17.67 7.81
C GLY A 486 23.37 -17.28 6.33
N VAL A 487 24.29 -16.40 6.00
CA VAL A 487 24.53 -15.96 4.63
C VAL A 487 25.94 -16.25 4.14
N LEU A 488 26.07 -16.40 2.83
CA LEU A 488 27.37 -16.44 2.13
C LEU A 488 27.79 -15.00 1.80
N ILE A 489 28.96 -14.58 2.30
CA ILE A 489 29.45 -13.21 2.19
C ILE A 489 30.70 -13.19 1.30
N SER A 490 30.71 -12.33 0.27
CA SER A 490 31.90 -12.15 -0.56
C SER A 490 33.04 -11.49 0.23
N ASN A 491 34.25 -11.98 0.05
CA ASN A 491 35.45 -11.44 0.70
C ASN A 491 36.26 -10.51 -0.19
N ASP A 492 35.85 -10.30 -1.44
CA ASP A 492 36.67 -9.56 -2.41
C ASP A 492 35.80 -8.81 -3.44
N LYS A 493 36.42 -7.91 -4.20
CA LYS A 493 35.77 -7.10 -5.22
C LYS A 493 36.16 -7.60 -6.62
N GLY A 494 35.18 -7.84 -7.48
CA GLY A 494 35.40 -8.26 -8.87
C GLY A 494 34.14 -8.83 -9.51
N ASP A 495 34.31 -9.59 -10.58
CA ASP A 495 33.22 -10.23 -11.30
C ASP A 495 33.08 -11.70 -10.85
N ALA A 496 31.89 -12.13 -10.49
CA ALA A 496 31.63 -13.50 -10.08
C ALA A 496 31.90 -14.51 -11.21
N VAL A 497 32.58 -15.61 -10.89
CA VAL A 497 33.01 -16.62 -11.87
C VAL A 497 32.17 -17.88 -11.74
N ALA A 498 31.68 -18.43 -12.85
CA ALA A 498 30.82 -19.63 -12.87
C ALA A 498 31.43 -20.80 -12.09
N TYR A 499 32.75 -21.03 -12.22
CA TYR A 499 33.45 -22.11 -11.51
C TYR A 499 33.43 -21.94 -9.99
N ALA A 500 33.59 -20.71 -9.50
CA ALA A 500 33.52 -20.43 -8.08
C ALA A 500 32.11 -20.65 -7.53
N LEU A 501 31.09 -20.16 -8.25
CA LEU A 501 29.69 -20.33 -7.86
C LEU A 501 29.31 -21.80 -7.79
N TRP A 502 29.69 -22.58 -8.79
CA TRP A 502 29.46 -24.03 -8.81
C TRP A 502 30.04 -24.76 -7.59
N ASN A 503 31.28 -24.41 -7.19
CA ASN A 503 31.89 -25.00 -5.99
C ASN A 503 31.23 -24.55 -4.67
N LEU A 504 30.46 -23.47 -4.70
CA LEU A 504 29.78 -22.94 -3.52
C LEU A 504 28.32 -23.40 -3.40
N GLU A 505 27.73 -24.03 -4.44
CA GLU A 505 26.37 -24.57 -4.39
C GLU A 505 26.16 -25.58 -3.26
N ASP A 506 27.19 -26.35 -2.90
CA ASP A 506 27.15 -27.27 -1.75
C ASP A 506 27.00 -26.54 -0.40
N ARG A 507 27.29 -25.24 -0.34
CA ARG A 507 27.14 -24.42 0.87
C ARG A 507 25.76 -23.78 0.98
N GLY A 508 25.04 -23.75 -0.13
CA GLY A 508 23.68 -23.25 -0.20
C GLY A 508 23.36 -22.53 -1.52
N PRO A 509 22.09 -22.16 -1.71
CA PRO A 509 21.64 -21.51 -2.93
C PRO A 509 22.27 -20.11 -3.09
N MET A 510 22.67 -19.82 -4.31
CA MET A 510 23.27 -18.51 -4.66
C MET A 510 22.20 -17.47 -4.97
N MET A 511 22.54 -16.18 -4.76
CA MET A 511 21.68 -15.03 -5.06
C MET A 511 22.24 -14.18 -6.21
N ILE A 512 23.36 -14.59 -6.78
CA ILE A 512 24.05 -13.90 -7.87
C ILE A 512 24.30 -14.83 -9.05
N GLU A 513 24.54 -14.25 -10.22
CA GLU A 513 24.86 -14.95 -11.45
C GLU A 513 26.34 -14.72 -11.86
N PRO A 514 26.92 -15.58 -12.69
CA PRO A 514 28.25 -15.34 -13.27
C PRO A 514 28.30 -13.99 -13.99
N GLY A 515 29.41 -13.26 -13.82
CA GLY A 515 29.60 -11.94 -14.40
C GLY A 515 29.02 -10.78 -13.60
N TRP A 516 28.28 -11.04 -12.51
CA TRP A 516 27.85 -9.98 -11.61
C TRP A 516 29.02 -9.39 -10.85
N LYS A 517 29.01 -8.06 -10.73
CA LYS A 517 29.99 -7.35 -9.90
C LYS A 517 29.67 -7.55 -8.43
N VAL A 518 30.65 -7.99 -7.68
CA VAL A 518 30.57 -8.19 -6.23
C VAL A 518 31.63 -7.36 -5.51
N TYR A 519 31.47 -7.21 -4.21
CA TYR A 519 32.41 -6.52 -3.35
C TYR A 519 32.48 -7.16 -1.96
N ASN A 520 33.49 -6.85 -1.18
CA ASN A 520 33.65 -7.35 0.18
C ASN A 520 32.45 -6.94 1.06
N GLY A 521 31.86 -7.89 1.76
CA GLY A 521 30.69 -7.67 2.60
C GLY A 521 29.34 -7.79 1.86
N MET A 522 29.34 -8.00 0.54
CA MET A 522 28.12 -8.28 -0.23
C MET A 522 27.63 -9.71 0.07
N ILE A 523 26.33 -9.87 0.29
CA ILE A 523 25.69 -11.18 0.46
C ILE A 523 25.46 -11.77 -0.93
N VAL A 524 25.96 -12.96 -1.16
CA VAL A 524 25.97 -13.63 -2.46
C VAL A 524 25.17 -14.93 -2.50
N GLY A 525 24.71 -15.40 -1.34
CA GLY A 525 23.90 -16.61 -1.21
C GLY A 525 23.43 -16.83 0.21
N GLU A 526 22.57 -17.83 0.40
CA GLU A 526 22.14 -18.32 1.70
C GLU A 526 23.02 -19.50 2.13
N HIS A 527 23.44 -19.52 3.40
CA HIS A 527 24.20 -20.63 3.94
C HIS A 527 23.25 -21.71 4.50
N THR A 528 23.52 -22.99 4.25
CA THR A 528 22.71 -24.09 4.78
C THR A 528 22.79 -24.27 6.30
N ARG A 529 23.71 -23.56 6.96
CA ARG A 529 23.89 -23.57 8.42
C ARG A 529 23.51 -22.21 9.00
N GLY A 530 23.27 -22.17 10.32
CA GLY A 530 22.85 -20.95 11.03
C GLY A 530 23.92 -19.86 11.20
N ASN A 531 25.17 -20.09 10.76
CA ASN A 531 26.25 -19.10 10.85
C ASN A 531 26.60 -18.53 9.48
N ASP A 532 27.03 -17.29 9.45
CA ASP A 532 27.55 -16.64 8.25
C ASP A 532 28.87 -17.27 7.79
N LEU A 533 29.06 -17.36 6.49
CA LEU A 533 30.26 -17.90 5.88
C LEU A 533 30.85 -16.94 4.86
N ILE A 534 32.13 -16.60 5.03
CA ILE A 534 32.86 -15.77 4.09
C ILE A 534 33.39 -16.66 2.96
N VAL A 535 33.11 -16.26 1.72
CA VAL A 535 33.41 -17.03 0.51
C VAL A 535 34.10 -16.19 -0.56
N ASN A 536 34.85 -16.84 -1.43
CA ASN A 536 35.46 -16.21 -2.59
C ASN A 536 34.74 -16.65 -3.87
N VAL A 537 34.00 -15.74 -4.47
CA VAL A 537 33.25 -15.98 -5.71
C VAL A 537 34.01 -15.62 -6.99
N LEU A 538 35.28 -15.16 -6.85
CA LEU A 538 36.12 -14.73 -7.95
C LEU A 538 37.14 -15.81 -8.37
N LYS A 539 37.25 -16.93 -7.62
CA LYS A 539 38.28 -17.95 -7.81
C LYS A 539 38.00 -18.76 -9.07
N GLY A 540 38.73 -18.45 -10.14
CA GLY A 540 38.70 -19.21 -11.38
C GLY A 540 39.32 -20.62 -11.26
N LYS A 541 39.02 -21.47 -12.23
CA LYS A 541 39.65 -22.79 -12.35
C LYS A 541 41.16 -22.58 -12.53
N LYS A 542 41.99 -23.24 -11.70
CA LYS A 542 43.44 -23.21 -11.92
C LYS A 542 43.74 -23.93 -13.24
N LEU A 543 44.37 -23.25 -14.16
CA LEU A 543 44.85 -23.87 -15.39
C LEU A 543 45.95 -24.87 -15.02
N THR A 544 45.72 -26.15 -15.27
CA THR A 544 46.73 -27.19 -15.19
C THR A 544 47.38 -27.34 -16.55
N ASN A 545 48.73 -27.42 -16.60
CA ASN A 545 49.47 -27.60 -17.84
C ASN A 545 49.32 -29.00 -18.48
N ILE A 546 48.42 -29.83 -17.97
CA ILE A 546 48.14 -31.16 -18.50
C ILE A 546 47.08 -31.04 -19.58
N ARG A 547 47.43 -31.28 -20.84
CA ARG A 547 46.52 -31.43 -21.95
C ARG A 547 45.74 -32.75 -21.78
N THR A 548 44.56 -32.69 -21.15
CA THR A 548 43.61 -33.79 -21.19
C THR A 548 42.74 -33.64 -22.43
N THR A 549 42.58 -34.72 -23.20
CA THR A 549 41.72 -34.79 -24.40
C THR A 549 40.21 -34.86 -24.07
N SER A 550 39.86 -34.82 -22.81
CA SER A 550 38.46 -34.72 -22.39
C SER A 550 37.96 -33.30 -22.52
N LYS A 551 36.85 -33.12 -23.24
CA LYS A 551 36.14 -31.83 -23.32
C LYS A 551 35.82 -31.36 -21.89
N ASP A 552 36.17 -30.10 -21.58
CA ASP A 552 35.66 -29.49 -20.34
C ASP A 552 34.14 -29.56 -20.36
N GLU A 553 33.58 -30.26 -19.38
CA GLU A 553 32.13 -30.27 -19.19
C GLU A 553 31.64 -28.86 -18.85
N ALA A 554 30.59 -28.42 -19.55
CA ALA A 554 29.98 -27.14 -19.27
C ALA A 554 29.44 -27.13 -17.84
N VAL A 555 29.90 -26.17 -17.04
CA VAL A 555 29.39 -25.96 -15.67
C VAL A 555 27.91 -25.62 -15.74
N ARG A 556 27.07 -26.48 -15.19
CA ARG A 556 25.64 -26.18 -15.02
C ARG A 556 25.42 -25.67 -13.61
N LEU A 557 24.91 -24.46 -13.50
CA LEU A 557 24.56 -23.82 -12.23
C LEU A 557 23.07 -23.98 -11.96
N THR A 558 22.72 -24.15 -10.71
CA THR A 558 21.34 -24.03 -10.23
C THR A 558 20.88 -22.58 -10.39
N PRO A 559 19.65 -22.32 -10.86
CA PRO A 559 19.14 -20.95 -10.95
C PRO A 559 19.21 -20.23 -9.60
N PRO A 560 19.78 -19.00 -9.56
CA PRO A 560 19.92 -18.27 -8.30
C PRO A 560 18.58 -17.79 -7.77
N ILE A 561 18.52 -17.56 -6.46
CA ILE A 561 17.38 -16.89 -5.82
C ILE A 561 17.38 -15.43 -6.28
N ARG A 562 16.38 -15.03 -7.07
CA ARG A 562 16.21 -13.64 -7.46
C ARG A 562 15.51 -12.86 -6.36
N MET A 563 16.19 -11.86 -5.83
CA MET A 563 15.66 -10.97 -4.80
C MET A 563 14.85 -9.85 -5.45
N THR A 564 13.53 -9.81 -5.17
CA THR A 564 12.72 -8.59 -5.36
C THR A 564 12.93 -7.68 -4.16
N LEU A 565 12.49 -6.43 -4.24
CA LEU A 565 12.60 -5.49 -3.12
C LEU A 565 11.92 -6.04 -1.86
N GLU A 566 10.69 -6.54 -1.98
CA GLU A 566 9.91 -7.09 -0.89
C GLU A 566 10.60 -8.31 -0.24
N LYS A 567 11.09 -9.23 -1.07
CA LYS A 567 11.86 -10.38 -0.58
C LYS A 567 13.14 -9.96 0.13
N ALA A 568 13.84 -8.97 -0.41
CA ALA A 568 15.07 -8.44 0.17
C ALA A 568 14.82 -7.80 1.55
N LEU A 569 13.80 -6.94 1.67
CA LEU A 569 13.42 -6.29 2.92
C LEU A 569 12.99 -7.29 4.01
N ALA A 570 12.29 -8.35 3.60
CA ALA A 570 11.86 -9.42 4.50
C ALA A 570 13.01 -10.35 4.93
N TYR A 571 14.02 -10.51 4.07
CA TYR A 571 15.11 -11.46 4.26
C TYR A 571 16.21 -10.95 5.19
N ILE A 572 16.53 -9.66 5.12
CA ILE A 572 17.66 -9.08 5.86
C ILE A 572 17.47 -9.09 7.38
N GLU A 573 18.59 -9.25 8.10
CA GLU A 573 18.67 -9.11 9.55
C GLU A 573 19.14 -7.70 9.96
N ASP A 574 19.21 -7.43 11.27
CA ASP A 574 19.50 -6.09 11.82
C ASP A 574 20.90 -5.56 11.49
N ASP A 575 21.85 -6.46 11.18
CA ASP A 575 23.23 -6.15 10.78
C ASP A 575 23.41 -6.09 9.26
N GLU A 576 22.30 -6.18 8.50
CA GLU A 576 22.26 -6.22 7.05
C GLU A 576 21.51 -5.01 6.47
N LEU A 577 21.79 -4.69 5.22
CA LEU A 577 21.16 -3.62 4.46
C LEU A 577 20.76 -4.12 3.06
N VAL A 578 19.71 -3.53 2.51
CA VAL A 578 19.39 -3.63 1.09
C VAL A 578 19.96 -2.42 0.37
N GLU A 579 20.86 -2.65 -0.59
CA GLU A 579 21.32 -1.66 -1.54
C GLU A 579 20.34 -1.62 -2.71
N VAL A 580 19.71 -0.47 -2.92
CA VAL A 580 18.70 -0.25 -3.96
C VAL A 580 19.25 0.75 -4.98
N THR A 581 19.28 0.33 -6.23
CA THR A 581 19.69 1.16 -7.36
C THR A 581 18.67 1.05 -8.49
N PRO A 582 18.70 1.92 -9.50
CA PRO A 582 17.80 1.83 -10.65
C PRO A 582 17.80 0.47 -11.35
N LYS A 583 18.94 -0.23 -11.35
CA LYS A 583 19.13 -1.50 -12.09
C LYS A 583 19.18 -2.73 -11.20
N SER A 584 19.60 -2.59 -9.93
CA SER A 584 19.94 -3.73 -9.08
C SER A 584 19.38 -3.59 -7.67
N ILE A 585 19.07 -4.74 -7.07
CA ILE A 585 18.80 -4.90 -5.65
C ILE A 585 19.84 -5.87 -5.12
N ARG A 586 20.67 -5.42 -4.16
CA ARG A 586 21.76 -6.22 -3.60
C ARG A 586 21.62 -6.25 -2.07
N LEU A 587 21.97 -7.37 -1.48
CA LEU A 587 22.04 -7.51 -0.03
C LEU A 587 23.49 -7.37 0.42
N ARG A 588 23.71 -6.72 1.56
CA ARG A 588 25.05 -6.57 2.11
C ARG A 588 25.04 -6.50 3.64
N LYS A 589 26.19 -6.77 4.22
CA LYS A 589 26.40 -6.46 5.65
C LYS A 589 26.49 -4.94 5.85
N LYS A 590 26.02 -4.45 7.01
CA LYS A 590 26.13 -3.04 7.41
C LYS A 590 27.59 -2.64 7.51
N LEU A 591 28.43 -3.47 8.13
CA LEU A 591 29.87 -3.35 8.18
C LEU A 591 30.50 -4.24 7.11
N LEU A 592 31.13 -3.64 6.10
CA LEU A 592 31.68 -4.37 4.97
C LEU A 592 32.95 -5.15 5.34
N ASP A 593 33.81 -4.59 6.21
CA ASP A 593 35.05 -5.24 6.65
C ASP A 593 34.79 -6.34 7.69
N GLU A 594 35.43 -7.50 7.50
CA GLU A 594 35.29 -8.65 8.40
C GLU A 594 35.77 -8.37 9.82
N ASN A 595 36.88 -7.62 9.97
CA ASN A 595 37.44 -7.33 11.28
C ASN A 595 36.54 -6.40 12.07
N ASP A 596 35.87 -5.47 11.38
CA ASP A 596 34.93 -4.55 12.03
C ASP A 596 33.67 -5.30 12.48
N ARG A 597 33.17 -6.26 11.69
CA ARG A 597 32.07 -7.16 12.12
C ARG A 597 32.45 -7.92 13.39
N LYS A 598 33.63 -8.57 13.41
CA LYS A 598 34.12 -9.32 14.58
C LYS A 598 34.31 -8.45 15.83
N LYS A 599 34.72 -7.20 15.67
CA LYS A 599 34.81 -6.25 16.79
C LYS A 599 33.43 -5.92 17.36
N GLU A 600 32.47 -5.68 16.47
CA GLU A 600 31.10 -5.35 16.87
C GLU A 600 30.41 -6.53 17.58
N GLU A 601 30.59 -7.77 17.10
CA GLU A 601 30.09 -8.99 17.74
C GLU A 601 30.65 -9.13 19.17
N ARG A 602 31.97 -8.97 19.36
CA ARG A 602 32.60 -9.03 20.69
C ARG A 602 32.10 -7.96 21.62
N LYS A 603 31.81 -6.76 21.09
CA LYS A 603 31.25 -5.66 21.88
C LYS A 603 29.84 -6.00 22.37
N LYS A 604 28.99 -6.52 21.50
CA LYS A 604 27.61 -6.97 21.85
C LYS A 604 27.62 -8.09 22.88
N GLU A 605 28.51 -9.08 22.72
CA GLU A 605 28.68 -10.16 23.70
C GLU A 605 29.09 -9.62 25.08
N ALA A 606 29.97 -8.61 25.13
CA ALA A 606 30.40 -7.99 26.38
C ALA A 606 29.32 -7.10 27.05
N GLU A 607 28.39 -6.54 26.28
CA GLU A 607 27.25 -5.75 26.78
C GLU A 607 26.09 -6.65 27.29
N THR A 608 26.07 -7.92 26.89
CA THR A 608 25.01 -8.88 27.25
C THR A 608 25.38 -9.69 28.53
N VAL A 609 26.63 -9.65 28.98
CA VAL A 609 27.14 -10.23 30.24
C VAL A 609 27.14 -9.20 31.35
#